data_71caeb6831333e53dc3dfa019afd269c
#
_entry.id   71caeb6831333e53dc3dfa019afd269c
#
_cell.length_a   1.000
_cell.length_b   1.000
_cell.length_c   1.000
_cell.angle_alpha   90.00
_cell.angle_beta   90.00
_cell.angle_gamma   90.00
#
_symmetry.space_group_name_H-M   'P 1'
#
loop_
_entity.id
_entity.type
_entity.pdbx_description
1 polymer ?
#
loop_
_entity_poly.entity_id
_entity_poly.type
_entity_poly.pdbx_seq_one_letter_code
_entity_poly.pdbx_strand_id
1 'polypeptide(L)'
;MLEHGGRLRRAAAHYGIALGDWLDLSTGINPEPYPVPPIPLAAWQRLPEDDDGLEAAAAGYYGSASLLPVAGSQAAIQALPGVLVELVGARQPALRVSLLAPSYAEHAQAWRAHGPALFAAEDADRAVARSDIVVVVQPNNPTGVQFERARLLEWQRQLSARGGWLVIDEAFIDPTPAASLAPLADGYGLVVLRSLGKFFGLAGARVGFVLAPAAVRERLAAKLGPWTVSGPARHVSRAALLDRAWQAHACRKLQAGGARLARVLGEAGLAPVHGPALFKWWPSTQAAALHAALARRAILTRLFDAPAALRFGLPREEADWQRFQHALHAALAEIGPSPALPVRR
;
A
#
# COMPACT_ATOMS: atom_id res chain seq x y z
N MET A 1 10.74 -3.96 -16.20
CA MET A 1 9.41 -4.13 -15.55
C MET A 1 9.65 -4.09 -14.05
N LEU A 2 8.86 -3.33 -13.29
CA LEU A 2 8.99 -3.25 -11.84
C LEU A 2 8.70 -4.61 -11.19
N GLU A 3 9.45 -4.94 -10.15
CA GLU A 3 9.23 -6.15 -9.39
C GLU A 3 8.20 -5.92 -8.27
N HIS A 4 7.29 -6.88 -8.08
CA HIS A 4 6.26 -6.86 -7.04
C HIS A 4 6.23 -8.18 -6.27
N GLY A 5 5.65 -8.20 -5.05
CA GLY A 5 5.37 -9.43 -4.33
C GLY A 5 4.25 -10.27 -4.98
N GLY A 6 4.00 -11.46 -4.44
CA GLY A 6 2.92 -12.34 -4.91
C GLY A 6 3.25 -13.14 -6.18
N ARG A 7 4.53 -13.29 -6.54
CA ARG A 7 4.96 -14.05 -7.73
C ARG A 7 5.24 -15.52 -7.41
N LEU A 8 4.30 -16.18 -6.71
CA LEU A 8 4.44 -17.57 -6.28
C LEU A 8 4.72 -18.55 -7.43
N ARG A 9 4.04 -18.42 -8.57
CA ARG A 9 4.27 -19.31 -9.73
C ARG A 9 5.71 -19.20 -10.25
N ARG A 10 6.28 -18.00 -10.24
CA ARG A 10 7.70 -17.78 -10.63
C ARG A 10 8.64 -18.43 -9.61
N ALA A 11 8.37 -18.25 -8.33
CA ALA A 11 9.16 -18.88 -7.26
C ALA A 11 9.05 -20.41 -7.32
N ALA A 12 7.85 -20.97 -7.45
CA ALA A 12 7.62 -22.41 -7.60
C ALA A 12 8.44 -23.00 -8.77
N ALA A 13 8.41 -22.35 -9.93
CA ALA A 13 9.19 -22.79 -11.10
C ALA A 13 10.69 -22.68 -10.87
N HIS A 14 11.17 -21.59 -10.23
CA HIS A 14 12.58 -21.34 -10.00
C HIS A 14 13.21 -22.33 -8.99
N TYR A 15 12.48 -22.67 -7.91
CA TYR A 15 12.98 -23.55 -6.86
C TYR A 15 12.53 -25.00 -7.03
N GLY A 16 11.73 -25.35 -8.02
CA GLY A 16 11.22 -26.70 -8.22
C GLY A 16 10.29 -27.20 -7.12
N ILE A 17 9.59 -26.32 -6.41
CA ILE A 17 8.70 -26.63 -5.29
C ILE A 17 7.25 -26.42 -5.75
N ALA A 18 6.36 -27.37 -5.43
CA ALA A 18 4.97 -27.29 -5.84
C ALA A 18 4.29 -26.02 -5.31
N LEU A 19 3.40 -25.40 -6.11
CA LEU A 19 2.78 -24.11 -5.79
C LEU A 19 2.01 -24.13 -4.46
N GLY A 20 1.36 -25.24 -4.14
CA GLY A 20 0.58 -25.42 -2.89
C GLY A 20 1.42 -25.48 -1.62
N ASP A 21 2.73 -25.74 -1.74
CA ASP A 21 3.62 -25.88 -0.59
C ASP A 21 4.19 -24.52 -0.12
N TRP A 22 3.93 -23.45 -0.84
CA TRP A 22 4.49 -22.14 -0.52
C TRP A 22 3.69 -21.40 0.55
N LEU A 23 4.41 -20.83 1.52
CA LEU A 23 3.93 -19.79 2.40
C LEU A 23 4.31 -18.44 1.80
N ASP A 24 3.32 -17.66 1.31
CA ASP A 24 3.56 -16.34 0.70
C ASP A 24 3.55 -15.22 1.75
N LEU A 25 4.73 -14.80 2.16
CA LEU A 25 4.96 -13.62 3.00
C LEU A 25 5.51 -12.43 2.19
N SER A 26 5.45 -12.48 0.85
CA SER A 26 5.98 -11.43 -0.02
C SER A 26 5.04 -10.25 -0.21
N THR A 27 3.77 -10.41 0.16
CA THR A 27 2.76 -9.36 0.05
C THR A 27 2.45 -8.74 1.42
N GLY A 28 1.92 -7.51 1.42
CA GLY A 28 1.33 -6.88 2.61
C GLY A 28 -0.19 -6.98 2.57
N ILE A 29 -0.73 -8.15 2.24
CA ILE A 29 -2.16 -8.41 2.12
C ILE A 29 -2.61 -9.14 3.39
N ASN A 30 -3.81 -8.81 3.89
CA ASN A 30 -4.41 -9.55 4.99
C ASN A 30 -4.52 -11.03 4.61
N PRO A 31 -3.88 -11.95 5.35
CA PRO A 31 -3.94 -13.39 5.06
C PRO A 31 -5.33 -14.00 5.31
N GLU A 32 -6.21 -13.29 6.02
CA GLU A 32 -7.61 -13.66 6.22
C GLU A 32 -8.52 -12.66 5.51
N PRO A 33 -8.85 -12.93 4.24
CA PRO A 33 -9.65 -12.01 3.46
C PRO A 33 -11.08 -11.90 4.00
N TYR A 34 -11.74 -10.80 3.68
CA TYR A 34 -13.18 -10.65 3.88
C TYR A 34 -13.93 -11.82 3.20
N PRO A 35 -14.87 -12.48 3.89
CA PRO A 35 -15.64 -13.58 3.31
C PRO A 35 -16.50 -13.07 2.16
N VAL A 36 -16.22 -13.55 0.95
CA VAL A 36 -16.93 -13.11 -0.26
C VAL A 36 -18.36 -13.63 -0.22
N PRO A 37 -19.38 -12.75 -0.21
CA PRO A 37 -20.77 -13.20 -0.26
C PRO A 37 -21.13 -13.79 -1.62
N PRO A 38 -22.22 -14.57 -1.74
CA PRO A 38 -22.76 -14.99 -3.02
C PRO A 38 -22.99 -13.79 -3.94
N ILE A 39 -22.50 -13.87 -5.18
CA ILE A 39 -22.61 -12.80 -6.17
C ILE A 39 -23.82 -13.09 -7.06
N PRO A 40 -24.84 -12.21 -7.11
CA PRO A 40 -26.00 -12.39 -7.99
C PRO A 40 -25.59 -12.46 -9.45
N LEU A 41 -26.26 -13.30 -10.23
CA LEU A 41 -25.98 -13.42 -11.67
C LEU A 41 -26.13 -12.06 -12.40
N ALA A 42 -27.08 -11.24 -11.98
CA ALA A 42 -27.28 -9.90 -12.53
C ALA A 42 -26.03 -9.01 -12.44
N ALA A 43 -25.20 -9.16 -11.39
CA ALA A 43 -23.96 -8.42 -11.26
C ALA A 43 -22.91 -8.78 -12.34
N TRP A 44 -23.03 -9.95 -12.95
CA TRP A 44 -22.19 -10.40 -14.07
C TRP A 44 -22.73 -10.00 -15.44
N GLN A 45 -24.06 -9.90 -15.55
CA GLN A 45 -24.74 -9.73 -16.83
C GLN A 45 -24.98 -8.25 -17.20
N ARG A 46 -25.08 -7.37 -16.19
CA ARG A 46 -25.37 -5.95 -16.41
C ARG A 46 -24.11 -5.11 -16.33
N LEU A 47 -24.08 -3.99 -17.05
CA LEU A 47 -23.10 -2.95 -16.83
C LEU A 47 -23.30 -2.37 -15.42
N PRO A 48 -22.23 -2.00 -14.72
CA PRO A 48 -22.33 -1.37 -13.39
C PRO A 48 -23.08 -0.05 -13.46
N GLU A 49 -23.92 0.19 -12.46
CA GLU A 49 -24.66 1.45 -12.26
C GLU A 49 -24.15 2.13 -10.98
N ASP A 50 -24.09 3.47 -10.96
CA ASP A 50 -23.48 4.22 -9.85
C ASP A 50 -24.39 4.29 -8.61
N ASP A 51 -25.66 3.87 -8.73
CA ASP A 51 -26.67 3.86 -7.66
C ASP A 51 -26.79 2.49 -6.94
N ASP A 52 -25.85 1.58 -7.13
CA ASP A 52 -25.83 0.26 -6.48
C ASP A 52 -25.46 0.32 -4.98
N GLY A 53 -25.14 1.51 -4.48
CA GLY A 53 -24.85 1.79 -3.07
C GLY A 53 -23.38 1.59 -2.67
N LEU A 54 -22.47 1.32 -3.61
CA LEU A 54 -21.02 1.20 -3.32
C LEU A 54 -20.46 2.52 -2.81
N GLU A 55 -20.75 3.62 -3.51
CA GLU A 55 -20.26 4.95 -3.16
C GLU A 55 -20.79 5.40 -1.78
N ALA A 56 -22.04 5.12 -1.46
CA ALA A 56 -22.61 5.41 -0.16
C ALA A 56 -21.93 4.59 0.96
N ALA A 57 -21.67 3.30 0.73
CA ALA A 57 -20.93 2.45 1.66
C ALA A 57 -19.50 2.94 1.87
N ALA A 58 -18.82 3.34 0.80
CA ALA A 58 -17.48 3.89 0.85
C ALA A 58 -17.43 5.24 1.57
N ALA A 59 -18.40 6.13 1.31
CA ALA A 59 -18.53 7.40 2.02
C ALA A 59 -18.70 7.21 3.53
N GLY A 60 -19.53 6.27 3.93
CA GLY A 60 -19.71 5.91 5.34
C GLY A 60 -18.45 5.28 5.96
N TYR A 61 -17.66 4.55 5.20
CA TYR A 61 -16.42 3.91 5.68
C TYR A 61 -15.25 4.90 5.78
N TYR A 62 -15.03 5.72 4.76
CA TYR A 62 -13.91 6.66 4.67
C TYR A 62 -14.20 8.02 5.31
N GLY A 63 -15.45 8.31 5.64
CA GLY A 63 -15.86 9.58 6.25
C GLY A 63 -15.90 10.77 5.27
N SER A 64 -15.99 10.51 3.97
CA SER A 64 -16.13 11.55 2.93
C SER A 64 -16.91 11.02 1.74
N ALA A 65 -17.84 11.82 1.23
CA ALA A 65 -18.58 11.55 -0.02
C ALA A 65 -17.81 12.03 -1.28
N SER A 66 -16.71 12.74 -1.10
CA SER A 66 -15.87 13.23 -2.20
C SER A 66 -14.95 12.14 -2.74
N LEU A 67 -15.52 11.06 -3.27
CA LEU A 67 -14.80 9.86 -3.71
C LEU A 67 -15.16 9.44 -5.15
N LEU A 68 -14.25 8.67 -5.76
CA LEU A 68 -14.40 8.03 -7.06
C LEU A 68 -13.90 6.59 -6.96
N PRO A 69 -14.73 5.56 -7.24
CA PRO A 69 -14.28 4.18 -7.38
C PRO A 69 -13.38 4.01 -8.60
N VAL A 70 -12.31 3.22 -8.46
CA VAL A 70 -11.33 2.98 -9.53
C VAL A 70 -10.90 1.51 -9.56
N ALA A 71 -10.37 1.04 -10.69
CA ALA A 71 -9.85 -0.32 -10.88
C ALA A 71 -8.57 -0.58 -10.07
N GLY A 72 -8.70 -0.57 -8.74
CA GLY A 72 -7.60 -0.51 -7.78
C GLY A 72 -6.94 0.87 -7.78
N SER A 73 -6.27 1.22 -6.66
CA SER A 73 -5.51 2.49 -6.58
C SER A 73 -4.47 2.63 -7.69
N GLN A 74 -4.02 1.53 -8.30
CA GLN A 74 -3.07 1.53 -9.41
C GLN A 74 -3.57 2.32 -10.63
N ALA A 75 -4.86 2.23 -10.97
CA ALA A 75 -5.42 2.99 -12.08
C ALA A 75 -5.32 4.51 -11.81
N ALA A 76 -5.60 4.93 -10.58
CA ALA A 76 -5.44 6.32 -10.16
C ALA A 76 -3.96 6.75 -10.15
N ILE A 77 -3.06 5.92 -9.63
CA ILE A 77 -1.61 6.21 -9.61
C ILE A 77 -1.10 6.52 -11.02
N GLN A 78 -1.54 5.77 -12.03
CA GLN A 78 -1.13 5.99 -13.42
C GLN A 78 -1.77 7.25 -14.06
N ALA A 79 -3.01 7.58 -13.68
CA ALA A 79 -3.76 8.68 -14.30
C ALA A 79 -3.53 10.05 -13.63
N LEU A 80 -3.26 10.06 -12.31
CA LEU A 80 -3.10 11.28 -11.50
C LEU A 80 -2.04 12.26 -12.01
N PRO A 81 -0.85 11.84 -12.46
CA PRO A 81 0.15 12.77 -12.95
C PRO A 81 -0.41 13.72 -14.01
N GLY A 82 -1.06 13.19 -15.05
CA GLY A 82 -1.63 14.01 -16.10
C GLY A 82 -2.72 14.95 -15.59
N VAL A 83 -3.59 14.48 -14.68
CA VAL A 83 -4.65 15.32 -14.10
C VAL A 83 -4.10 16.46 -13.24
N LEU A 84 -3.14 16.18 -12.37
CA LEU A 84 -2.59 17.19 -11.47
C LEU A 84 -1.70 18.20 -12.21
N VAL A 85 -0.97 17.75 -13.22
CA VAL A 85 -0.19 18.64 -14.09
C VAL A 85 -1.09 19.61 -14.83
N GLU A 86 -2.22 19.18 -15.37
CA GLU A 86 -3.21 20.05 -16.00
C GLU A 86 -3.79 21.09 -15.02
N LEU A 87 -4.05 20.68 -13.77
CA LEU A 87 -4.60 21.56 -12.74
C LEU A 87 -3.60 22.62 -12.23
N VAL A 88 -2.32 22.25 -12.15
CA VAL A 88 -1.24 23.17 -11.69
C VAL A 88 -0.62 23.92 -12.87
N GLY A 89 -0.41 23.24 -14.00
CA GLY A 89 0.41 23.70 -15.11
C GLY A 89 -0.07 24.97 -15.80
N ALA A 90 -1.37 25.29 -15.72
CA ALA A 90 -1.90 26.58 -16.19
C ALA A 90 -1.35 27.80 -15.40
N ARG A 91 -0.68 27.56 -14.26
CA ARG A 91 -0.20 28.58 -13.33
C ARG A 91 1.31 28.66 -13.19
N GLN A 92 2.07 27.62 -13.64
CA GLN A 92 3.52 27.54 -13.41
C GLN A 92 4.27 26.93 -14.62
N PRO A 93 5.31 27.60 -15.14
CA PRO A 93 6.06 27.13 -16.32
C PRO A 93 7.00 25.94 -16.03
N ALA A 94 7.34 25.68 -14.77
CA ALA A 94 8.19 24.55 -14.34
C ALA A 94 7.62 23.90 -13.10
N LEU A 95 6.84 22.81 -13.29
CA LEU A 95 6.25 22.04 -12.20
C LEU A 95 7.31 21.26 -11.43
N ARG A 96 7.32 21.40 -10.09
CA ARG A 96 8.23 20.69 -9.19
C ARG A 96 7.47 19.61 -8.45
N VAL A 97 7.81 18.35 -8.74
CA VAL A 97 7.21 17.17 -8.12
C VAL A 97 8.24 16.50 -7.21
N SER A 98 7.85 16.13 -6.00
CA SER A 98 8.70 15.36 -5.08
C SER A 98 7.99 14.10 -4.59
N LEU A 99 8.72 12.99 -4.53
CA LEU A 99 8.24 11.68 -4.13
C LEU A 99 9.08 11.15 -2.97
N LEU A 100 8.40 10.63 -1.93
CA LEU A 100 9.07 9.90 -0.86
C LEU A 100 9.80 8.67 -1.41
N ALA A 101 11.04 8.47 -1.01
CA ALA A 101 11.87 7.33 -1.40
C ALA A 101 12.71 6.80 -0.22
N PRO A 102 12.92 5.48 -0.10
CA PRO A 102 12.31 4.45 -0.95
C PRO A 102 10.82 4.30 -0.66
N SER A 103 10.01 4.10 -1.70
CA SER A 103 8.56 3.98 -1.57
C SER A 103 7.99 3.03 -2.65
N TYR A 104 6.66 2.98 -2.80
CA TYR A 104 6.02 2.15 -3.82
C TYR A 104 6.40 2.63 -5.22
N ALA A 105 7.19 1.82 -5.91
CA ALA A 105 7.87 2.20 -7.15
C ALA A 105 6.94 2.64 -8.30
N GLU A 106 5.66 2.24 -8.25
CA GLU A 106 4.68 2.65 -9.27
C GLU A 106 4.41 4.16 -9.25
N HIS A 107 4.53 4.82 -8.10
CA HIS A 107 4.46 6.29 -8.05
C HIS A 107 5.62 6.92 -8.83
N ALA A 108 6.86 6.49 -8.57
CA ALA A 108 8.02 7.01 -9.31
C ALA A 108 7.92 6.72 -10.81
N GLN A 109 7.42 5.54 -11.19
CA GLN A 109 7.20 5.17 -12.59
C GLN A 109 6.13 6.05 -13.25
N ALA A 110 5.01 6.31 -12.57
CA ALA A 110 3.93 7.14 -13.10
C ALA A 110 4.36 8.60 -13.31
N TRP A 111 5.14 9.14 -12.37
CA TRP A 111 5.63 10.52 -12.43
C TRP A 111 6.90 10.71 -13.26
N ARG A 112 7.49 9.64 -13.79
CA ARG A 112 8.81 9.67 -14.47
C ARG A 112 8.90 10.72 -15.59
N ALA A 113 7.84 10.90 -16.36
CA ALA A 113 7.80 11.87 -17.45
C ALA A 113 7.92 13.35 -16.97
N HIS A 114 7.68 13.59 -15.68
CA HIS A 114 7.71 14.93 -15.07
C HIS A 114 8.97 15.17 -14.22
N GLY A 115 9.97 14.30 -14.30
CA GLY A 115 11.28 14.44 -13.65
C GLY A 115 11.20 14.64 -12.12
N PRO A 116 10.51 13.76 -11.35
CA PRO A 116 10.30 14.00 -9.94
C PRO A 116 11.61 13.95 -9.16
N ALA A 117 11.76 14.84 -8.18
CA ALA A 117 12.80 14.73 -7.17
C ALA A 117 12.44 13.66 -6.14
N LEU A 118 13.41 12.83 -5.74
CA LEU A 118 13.21 11.86 -4.66
C LEU A 118 13.71 12.45 -3.35
N PHE A 119 12.99 12.24 -2.25
CA PHE A 119 13.39 12.69 -0.93
C PHE A 119 13.29 11.58 0.12
N ALA A 120 14.20 11.58 1.08
CA ALA A 120 14.15 10.72 2.25
C ALA A 120 13.17 11.28 3.30
N ALA A 121 12.68 10.43 4.21
CA ALA A 121 11.65 10.83 5.18
C ALA A 121 12.08 11.99 6.09
N GLU A 122 13.37 12.07 6.43
CA GLU A 122 13.98 13.15 7.22
C GLU A 122 13.99 14.49 6.48
N ASP A 123 14.04 14.48 5.14
CA ASP A 123 14.04 15.69 4.29
C ASP A 123 12.64 16.15 3.89
N ALA A 124 11.57 15.53 4.41
CA ALA A 124 10.21 15.73 3.92
C ALA A 124 9.74 17.19 3.98
N ASP A 125 9.99 17.92 5.08
CA ASP A 125 9.58 19.34 5.20
C ASP A 125 10.29 20.22 4.16
N ARG A 126 11.57 19.94 3.90
CA ARG A 126 12.35 20.63 2.88
C ARG A 126 11.83 20.35 1.46
N ALA A 127 11.42 19.10 1.21
CA ALA A 127 10.81 18.71 -0.07
C ALA A 127 9.46 19.41 -0.26
N VAL A 128 8.61 19.43 0.76
CA VAL A 128 7.32 20.12 0.74
C VAL A 128 7.50 21.60 0.46
N ALA A 129 8.44 22.29 1.14
CA ALA A 129 8.67 23.72 0.95
C ALA A 129 9.08 24.10 -0.49
N ARG A 130 9.66 23.17 -1.25
CA ARG A 130 10.21 23.41 -2.60
C ARG A 130 9.36 22.85 -3.74
N SER A 131 8.27 22.15 -3.43
CA SER A 131 7.49 21.42 -4.42
C SER A 131 6.11 22.02 -4.63
N ASP A 132 5.55 21.76 -5.79
CA ASP A 132 4.19 22.08 -6.15
C ASP A 132 3.27 20.84 -5.97
N ILE A 133 3.84 19.64 -6.16
CA ILE A 133 3.17 18.37 -5.89
C ILE A 133 4.11 17.50 -5.04
N VAL A 134 3.58 16.96 -3.95
CA VAL A 134 4.27 15.99 -3.10
C VAL A 134 3.45 14.71 -3.04
N VAL A 135 4.13 13.56 -3.21
CA VAL A 135 3.51 12.24 -3.11
C VAL A 135 4.16 11.45 -2.00
N VAL A 136 3.36 10.97 -1.07
CA VAL A 136 3.77 10.09 0.03
C VAL A 136 2.89 8.86 0.11
N VAL A 137 3.44 7.76 0.60
CA VAL A 137 2.70 6.55 0.96
C VAL A 137 2.64 6.46 2.47
N GLN A 138 1.45 6.31 3.05
CA GLN A 138 1.19 6.43 4.48
C GLN A 138 0.27 5.31 5.00
N PRO A 139 0.71 4.37 5.80
CA PRO A 139 2.11 4.02 6.10
C PRO A 139 2.93 3.67 4.87
N ASN A 140 4.21 4.05 4.86
CA ASN A 140 5.05 3.86 3.67
C ASN A 140 5.32 2.38 3.40
N ASN A 141 5.19 2.00 2.17
CA ASN A 141 5.63 0.72 1.62
C ASN A 141 6.87 0.95 0.74
N PRO A 142 8.05 0.39 1.09
CA PRO A 142 8.22 -0.77 1.98
C PRO A 142 8.64 -0.45 3.41
N THR A 143 9.11 0.76 3.71
CA THR A 143 9.85 1.07 4.94
C THR A 143 9.01 1.08 6.21
N GLY A 144 7.69 1.25 6.08
CA GLY A 144 6.78 1.40 7.21
C GLY A 144 6.83 2.77 7.91
N VAL A 145 7.59 3.72 7.37
CA VAL A 145 7.61 5.11 7.88
C VAL A 145 6.19 5.68 7.91
N GLN A 146 5.88 6.38 8.98
CA GLN A 146 4.62 7.08 9.16
C GLN A 146 4.90 8.52 9.59
N PHE A 147 4.15 9.43 9.00
CA PHE A 147 4.15 10.84 9.39
C PHE A 147 2.95 11.12 10.29
N GLU A 148 3.17 11.95 11.30
CA GLU A 148 2.09 12.39 12.17
C GLU A 148 1.00 13.12 11.36
N ARG A 149 -0.28 12.85 11.70
CA ARG A 149 -1.43 13.44 11.01
C ARG A 149 -1.37 14.97 10.97
N ALA A 150 -0.94 15.61 12.06
CA ALA A 150 -0.79 17.06 12.13
C ALA A 150 0.26 17.59 11.14
N ARG A 151 1.37 16.84 10.95
CA ARG A 151 2.42 17.19 9.97
C ARG A 151 1.90 17.10 8.52
N LEU A 152 1.16 16.05 8.20
CA LEU A 152 0.54 15.91 6.87
C LEU A 152 -0.46 17.04 6.57
N LEU A 153 -1.24 17.47 7.55
CA LEU A 153 -2.14 18.61 7.43
C LEU A 153 -1.41 19.93 7.24
N GLU A 154 -0.26 20.10 7.90
CA GLU A 154 0.59 21.27 7.68
C GLU A 154 1.14 21.29 6.25
N TRP A 155 1.62 20.16 5.74
CA TRP A 155 2.09 20.05 4.36
C TRP A 155 0.98 20.34 3.34
N GLN A 156 -0.22 19.82 3.57
CA GLN A 156 -1.38 20.09 2.73
C GLN A 156 -1.69 21.61 2.70
N ARG A 157 -1.69 22.28 3.86
CA ARG A 157 -1.92 23.74 3.94
C ARG A 157 -0.84 24.53 3.19
N GLN A 158 0.44 24.18 3.37
CA GLN A 158 1.55 24.83 2.70
C GLN A 158 1.48 24.67 1.18
N LEU A 159 1.17 23.48 0.69
CA LEU A 159 1.02 23.19 -0.75
C LEU A 159 -0.20 23.92 -1.31
N SER A 160 -1.36 23.82 -0.65
CA SER A 160 -2.60 24.48 -1.11
C SER A 160 -2.47 25.99 -1.22
N ALA A 161 -1.77 26.64 -0.28
CA ALA A 161 -1.53 28.09 -0.28
C ALA A 161 -0.78 28.56 -1.53
N ARG A 162 -0.06 27.65 -2.19
CA ARG A 162 0.66 27.90 -3.45
C ARG A 162 -0.04 27.32 -4.68
N GLY A 163 -1.25 26.79 -4.52
CA GLY A 163 -1.99 26.11 -5.59
C GLY A 163 -1.49 24.70 -5.90
N GLY A 164 -0.70 24.10 -5.01
CA GLY A 164 -0.12 22.77 -5.13
C GLY A 164 -0.97 21.66 -4.52
N TRP A 165 -0.43 20.42 -4.52
CA TRP A 165 -1.15 19.21 -4.14
C TRP A 165 -0.31 18.27 -3.27
N LEU A 166 -0.92 17.74 -2.23
CA LEU A 166 -0.45 16.59 -1.47
C LEU A 166 -1.22 15.34 -1.90
N VAL A 167 -0.52 14.34 -2.41
CA VAL A 167 -1.07 13.03 -2.74
C VAL A 167 -0.62 12.04 -1.66
N ILE A 168 -1.58 11.39 -0.99
CA ILE A 168 -1.30 10.41 0.06
C ILE A 168 -1.88 9.06 -0.36
N ASP A 169 -1.01 8.08 -0.56
CA ASP A 169 -1.43 6.69 -0.77
C ASP A 169 -1.61 6.00 0.58
N GLU A 170 -2.85 5.83 1.00
CA GLU A 170 -3.25 5.21 2.27
C GLU A 170 -3.63 3.72 2.11
N ALA A 171 -3.03 2.99 1.19
CA ALA A 171 -3.35 1.59 0.96
C ALA A 171 -3.17 0.68 2.20
N PHE A 172 -2.39 1.10 3.20
CA PHE A 172 -2.09 0.35 4.42
C PHE A 172 -2.64 0.97 5.70
N ILE A 173 -3.47 2.01 5.64
CA ILE A 173 -3.90 2.79 6.79
C ILE A 173 -5.06 2.15 7.59
N ASP A 174 -5.84 1.26 6.97
CA ASP A 174 -7.09 0.73 7.55
C ASP A 174 -6.96 0.15 8.97
N PRO A 175 -5.84 -0.50 9.38
CA PRO A 175 -5.67 -0.92 10.77
C PRO A 175 -5.53 0.23 11.78
N THR A 176 -5.30 1.46 11.32
CA THR A 176 -5.14 2.68 12.14
C THR A 176 -5.95 3.84 11.56
N PRO A 177 -7.28 3.71 11.43
CA PRO A 177 -8.12 4.64 10.65
C PRO A 177 -8.13 6.08 11.18
N ALA A 178 -7.84 6.29 12.46
CA ALA A 178 -7.76 7.63 13.05
C ALA A 178 -6.61 8.48 12.46
N ALA A 179 -5.60 7.86 11.88
CA ALA A 179 -4.48 8.55 11.21
C ALA A 179 -4.80 8.97 9.76
N SER A 180 -5.92 8.52 9.19
CA SER A 180 -6.31 8.81 7.81
C SER A 180 -6.68 10.28 7.59
N LEU A 181 -6.32 10.81 6.42
CA LEU A 181 -6.78 12.11 5.94
C LEU A 181 -7.98 12.03 4.98
N ALA A 182 -8.49 10.83 4.71
CA ALA A 182 -9.64 10.62 3.84
C ALA A 182 -10.87 11.48 4.19
N PRO A 183 -11.23 11.69 5.49
CA PRO A 183 -12.37 12.55 5.86
C PRO A 183 -12.21 14.03 5.46
N LEU A 184 -11.01 14.48 5.09
CA LEU A 184 -10.70 15.87 4.75
C LEU A 184 -10.42 16.07 3.26
N ALA A 185 -10.63 15.05 2.45
CA ALA A 185 -10.24 15.05 1.03
C ALA A 185 -11.17 15.84 0.11
N ASP A 186 -12.20 16.49 0.62
CA ASP A 186 -13.00 17.50 -0.09
C ASP A 186 -12.29 18.87 -0.20
N GLY A 187 -11.31 19.10 0.69
CA GLY A 187 -10.49 20.32 0.71
C GLY A 187 -9.52 20.40 -0.46
N TYR A 188 -9.30 21.62 -1.00
CA TYR A 188 -8.32 21.86 -2.05
C TYR A 188 -6.91 21.42 -1.64
N GLY A 189 -6.17 20.87 -2.61
CA GLY A 189 -4.77 20.50 -2.43
C GLY A 189 -4.54 19.13 -1.79
N LEU A 190 -5.58 18.31 -1.58
CA LEU A 190 -5.45 16.96 -1.03
C LEU A 190 -6.05 15.92 -1.97
N VAL A 191 -5.29 14.83 -2.19
CA VAL A 191 -5.75 13.61 -2.85
C VAL A 191 -5.36 12.43 -1.97
N VAL A 192 -6.33 11.59 -1.61
CA VAL A 192 -6.10 10.37 -0.83
C VAL A 192 -6.48 9.14 -1.64
N LEU A 193 -5.58 8.17 -1.73
CA LEU A 193 -5.81 6.89 -2.41
C LEU A 193 -6.09 5.79 -1.38
N ARG A 194 -7.11 4.98 -1.65
CA ARG A 194 -7.52 3.84 -0.81
C ARG A 194 -7.58 2.55 -1.64
N SER A 195 -7.34 1.42 -1.00
CA SER A 195 -7.30 0.11 -1.67
C SER A 195 -8.00 -0.96 -0.83
N LEU A 196 -8.95 -1.70 -1.42
CA LEU A 196 -9.55 -2.87 -0.78
C LEU A 196 -8.63 -4.11 -0.82
N GLY A 197 -7.55 -4.04 -1.57
CA GLY A 197 -6.67 -5.19 -1.75
C GLY A 197 -5.80 -5.55 -0.55
N LYS A 198 -5.68 -4.67 0.47
CA LYS A 198 -4.74 -4.86 1.58
C LYS A 198 -5.46 -5.31 2.84
N PHE A 199 -6.14 -4.43 3.52
CA PHE A 199 -6.88 -4.70 4.75
C PHE A 199 -7.98 -5.75 4.57
N PHE A 200 -8.79 -5.61 3.52
CA PHE A 200 -9.86 -6.57 3.22
C PHE A 200 -9.35 -7.88 2.59
N GLY A 201 -8.08 -7.98 2.22
CA GLY A 201 -7.55 -9.18 1.58
C GLY A 201 -8.07 -9.42 0.16
N LEU A 202 -8.78 -8.47 -0.44
CA LEU A 202 -9.48 -8.59 -1.72
C LEU A 202 -8.65 -8.06 -2.90
N ALA A 203 -7.35 -8.36 -2.93
CA ALA A 203 -6.44 -7.85 -3.95
C ALA A 203 -6.87 -8.21 -5.39
N GLY A 204 -7.48 -9.39 -5.58
CA GLY A 204 -8.00 -9.87 -6.86
C GLY A 204 -9.24 -9.13 -7.34
N ALA A 205 -10.02 -8.51 -6.46
CA ALA A 205 -11.22 -7.75 -6.83
C ALA A 205 -10.90 -6.47 -7.62
N ARG A 206 -9.67 -5.95 -7.52
CA ARG A 206 -9.21 -4.74 -8.22
C ARG A 206 -10.08 -3.53 -7.93
N VAL A 207 -10.32 -3.23 -6.64
CA VAL A 207 -11.09 -2.07 -6.21
C VAL A 207 -10.24 -1.13 -5.36
N GLY A 208 -10.34 0.15 -5.66
CA GLY A 208 -9.77 1.25 -4.89
C GLY A 208 -10.66 2.48 -5.00
N PHE A 209 -10.29 3.51 -4.26
CA PHE A 209 -11.00 4.79 -4.26
C PHE A 209 -9.99 5.94 -4.29
N VAL A 210 -10.36 6.98 -5.01
CA VAL A 210 -9.72 8.29 -4.95
C VAL A 210 -10.64 9.22 -4.19
N LEU A 211 -10.16 9.77 -3.09
CA LEU A 211 -10.86 10.82 -2.36
C LEU A 211 -10.16 12.14 -2.68
N ALA A 212 -10.89 13.08 -3.24
CA ALA A 212 -10.35 14.34 -3.73
C ALA A 212 -11.48 15.35 -4.04
N PRO A 213 -11.17 16.66 -4.20
CA PRO A 213 -12.12 17.64 -4.70
C PRO A 213 -12.69 17.29 -6.08
N ALA A 214 -13.87 17.81 -6.39
CA ALA A 214 -14.60 17.55 -7.65
C ALA A 214 -13.71 17.73 -8.89
N ALA A 215 -12.92 18.81 -8.94
CA ALA A 215 -12.05 19.12 -10.08
C ALA A 215 -11.04 18.00 -10.40
N VAL A 216 -10.57 17.25 -9.40
CA VAL A 216 -9.68 16.08 -9.61
C VAL A 216 -10.51 14.88 -10.03
N ARG A 217 -11.62 14.59 -9.30
CA ARG A 217 -12.46 13.41 -9.53
C ARG A 217 -13.06 13.39 -10.94
N GLU A 218 -13.59 14.52 -11.40
CA GLU A 218 -14.19 14.68 -12.74
C GLU A 218 -13.18 14.43 -13.85
N ARG A 219 -11.96 15.01 -13.74
CA ARG A 219 -10.90 14.77 -14.73
C ARG A 219 -10.40 13.33 -14.71
N LEU A 220 -10.29 12.72 -13.52
CA LEU A 220 -9.94 11.31 -13.41
C LEU A 220 -11.02 10.43 -14.03
N ALA A 221 -12.30 10.68 -13.75
CA ALA A 221 -13.41 9.93 -14.32
C ALA A 221 -13.41 10.04 -15.86
N ALA A 222 -13.23 11.23 -16.40
CA ALA A 222 -13.12 11.44 -17.85
C ALA A 222 -11.93 10.68 -18.46
N LYS A 223 -10.79 10.63 -17.77
CA LYS A 223 -9.58 9.97 -18.24
C LYS A 223 -9.65 8.45 -18.14
N LEU A 224 -10.30 7.92 -17.09
CA LEU A 224 -10.43 6.48 -16.86
C LEU A 224 -11.59 5.86 -17.64
N GLY A 225 -12.56 6.65 -18.04
CA GLY A 225 -13.78 6.19 -18.71
C GLY A 225 -14.80 5.56 -17.75
N PRO A 226 -15.95 5.14 -18.26
CA PRO A 226 -17.01 4.50 -17.48
C PRO A 226 -16.65 3.07 -17.06
N TRP A 227 -17.40 2.55 -16.09
CA TRP A 227 -17.36 1.13 -15.67
C TRP A 227 -15.97 0.65 -15.21
N THR A 228 -15.22 1.48 -14.52
CA THR A 228 -13.86 1.15 -14.05
C THR A 228 -13.83 -0.01 -13.06
N VAL A 229 -14.94 -0.25 -12.33
CA VAL A 229 -15.09 -1.34 -11.36
C VAL A 229 -16.23 -2.24 -11.79
N SER A 230 -15.94 -3.53 -11.97
CA SER A 230 -16.94 -4.52 -12.41
C SER A 230 -18.08 -4.71 -11.41
N GLY A 231 -19.28 -5.07 -11.87
CA GLY A 231 -20.44 -5.32 -11.01
C GLY A 231 -20.18 -6.31 -9.86
N PRO A 232 -19.56 -7.49 -10.10
CA PRO A 232 -19.15 -8.41 -9.04
C PRO A 232 -18.23 -7.77 -8.00
N ALA A 233 -17.24 -6.99 -8.44
CA ALA A 233 -16.30 -6.32 -7.53
C ALA A 233 -17.00 -5.21 -6.73
N ARG A 234 -17.93 -4.45 -7.32
CA ARG A 234 -18.77 -3.47 -6.62
C ARG A 234 -19.63 -4.14 -5.55
N HIS A 235 -20.30 -5.25 -5.89
CA HIS A 235 -21.15 -6.01 -4.95
C HIS A 235 -20.37 -6.48 -3.71
N VAL A 236 -19.23 -7.13 -3.92
CA VAL A 236 -18.38 -7.62 -2.82
C VAL A 236 -17.81 -6.47 -2.00
N SER A 237 -17.36 -5.40 -2.66
CA SER A 237 -16.78 -4.23 -1.98
C SER A 237 -17.80 -3.51 -1.13
N ARG A 238 -19.03 -3.34 -1.61
CA ARG A 238 -20.12 -2.76 -0.83
C ARG A 238 -20.38 -3.56 0.44
N ALA A 239 -20.49 -4.89 0.34
CA ALA A 239 -20.69 -5.76 1.51
C ALA A 239 -19.54 -5.60 2.53
N ALA A 240 -18.29 -5.63 2.07
CA ALA A 240 -17.12 -5.49 2.90
C ALA A 240 -17.05 -4.12 3.61
N LEU A 241 -17.41 -3.04 2.93
CA LEU A 241 -17.41 -1.68 3.47
C LEU A 241 -18.54 -1.44 4.50
N LEU A 242 -19.63 -2.19 4.43
CA LEU A 242 -20.74 -2.12 5.37
C LEU A 242 -20.54 -2.98 6.64
N ASP A 243 -19.67 -4.01 6.58
CA ASP A 243 -19.50 -4.95 7.69
C ASP A 243 -18.56 -4.41 8.79
N ARG A 244 -19.11 -3.58 9.65
CA ARG A 244 -18.39 -2.98 10.79
C ARG A 244 -17.86 -3.99 11.79
N ALA A 245 -18.57 -5.12 11.97
CA ALA A 245 -18.17 -6.15 12.92
C ALA A 245 -16.91 -6.86 12.46
N TRP A 246 -16.86 -7.27 11.18
CA TRP A 246 -15.67 -7.86 10.58
C TRP A 246 -14.49 -6.87 10.57
N GLN A 247 -14.72 -5.62 10.21
CA GLN A 247 -13.68 -4.57 10.18
C GLN A 247 -13.03 -4.41 11.56
N ALA A 248 -13.85 -4.30 12.62
CA ALA A 248 -13.33 -4.17 13.99
C ALA A 248 -12.55 -5.41 14.43
N HIS A 249 -13.01 -6.62 14.08
CA HIS A 249 -12.29 -7.87 14.32
C HIS A 249 -10.96 -7.92 13.57
N ALA A 250 -10.97 -7.62 12.28
CA ALA A 250 -9.78 -7.62 11.43
C ALA A 250 -8.73 -6.60 11.90
N CYS A 251 -9.14 -5.40 12.31
CA CYS A 251 -8.23 -4.41 12.89
C CYS A 251 -7.46 -4.98 14.10
N ARG A 252 -8.18 -5.53 15.07
CA ARG A 252 -7.55 -6.12 16.27
C ARG A 252 -6.60 -7.27 15.92
N LYS A 253 -7.04 -8.17 15.03
CA LYS A 253 -6.27 -9.33 14.62
C LYS A 253 -4.99 -8.95 13.88
N LEU A 254 -5.07 -8.00 12.95
CA LEU A 254 -3.92 -7.52 12.20
C LEU A 254 -2.93 -6.77 13.09
N GLN A 255 -3.40 -5.96 14.04
CA GLN A 255 -2.54 -5.29 15.02
C GLN A 255 -1.78 -6.30 15.88
N ALA A 256 -2.47 -7.31 16.41
CA ALA A 256 -1.87 -8.39 17.18
C ALA A 256 -0.88 -9.21 16.33
N GLY A 257 -1.24 -9.55 15.08
CA GLY A 257 -0.38 -10.24 14.14
C GLY A 257 0.88 -9.46 13.79
N GLY A 258 0.74 -8.16 13.53
CA GLY A 258 1.87 -7.27 13.26
C GLY A 258 2.82 -7.13 14.46
N ALA A 259 2.29 -7.07 15.69
CA ALA A 259 3.08 -7.07 16.91
C ALA A 259 3.80 -8.42 17.11
N ARG A 260 3.11 -9.55 16.87
CA ARG A 260 3.69 -10.90 16.89
C ARG A 260 4.84 -11.03 15.89
N LEU A 261 4.65 -10.55 14.64
CA LEU A 261 5.69 -10.62 13.63
C LEU A 261 6.93 -9.82 14.04
N ALA A 262 6.75 -8.60 14.58
CA ALA A 262 7.88 -7.82 15.06
C ALA A 262 8.65 -8.52 16.17
N ARG A 263 7.95 -9.15 17.13
CA ARG A 263 8.56 -9.93 18.21
C ARG A 263 9.32 -11.14 17.67
N VAL A 264 8.71 -11.97 16.81
CA VAL A 264 9.35 -13.15 16.21
C VAL A 264 10.62 -12.77 15.46
N LEU A 265 10.59 -11.70 14.66
CA LEU A 265 11.78 -11.24 13.95
C LEU A 265 12.85 -10.71 14.93
N GLY A 266 12.46 -9.98 15.97
CA GLY A 266 13.37 -9.48 16.99
C GLY A 266 14.05 -10.58 17.81
N GLU A 267 13.28 -11.61 18.24
CA GLU A 267 13.80 -12.78 18.96
C GLU A 267 14.76 -13.61 18.08
N ALA A 268 14.59 -13.58 16.77
CA ALA A 268 15.49 -14.18 15.80
C ALA A 268 16.72 -13.31 15.47
N GLY A 269 16.91 -12.15 16.13
CA GLY A 269 18.04 -11.25 15.91
C GLY A 269 17.91 -10.31 14.72
N LEU A 270 16.72 -10.21 14.10
CA LEU A 270 16.47 -9.28 13.00
C LEU A 270 15.93 -7.93 13.52
N ALA A 271 16.73 -7.22 14.27
CA ALA A 271 16.37 -5.89 14.78
C ALA A 271 17.30 -4.82 14.20
N PRO A 272 16.82 -3.56 14.00
CA PRO A 272 15.42 -3.12 14.13
C PRO A 272 14.53 -3.52 12.96
N VAL A 273 13.26 -3.80 13.23
CA VAL A 273 12.24 -3.99 12.20
C VAL A 273 11.16 -2.92 12.32
N HIS A 274 10.71 -2.40 11.20
CA HIS A 274 9.70 -1.35 11.13
C HIS A 274 8.52 -1.78 10.26
N GLY A 275 7.37 -1.16 10.42
CA GLY A 275 6.25 -1.39 9.50
C GLY A 275 4.88 -1.39 10.18
N PRO A 276 3.82 -1.22 9.38
CA PRO A 276 2.43 -1.27 9.84
C PRO A 276 2.02 -2.69 10.27
N ALA A 277 0.75 -2.84 10.59
CA ALA A 277 0.20 -4.12 11.00
C ALA A 277 0.38 -5.25 9.97
N LEU A 278 0.31 -4.93 8.68
CA LEU A 278 0.28 -5.93 7.59
C LEU A 278 1.65 -6.45 7.13
N PHE A 279 2.75 -5.81 7.53
CA PHE A 279 4.10 -6.26 7.16
C PHE A 279 5.17 -5.66 8.09
N LYS A 280 6.38 -6.28 8.04
CA LYS A 280 7.59 -5.72 8.65
C LYS A 280 8.71 -5.61 7.62
N TRP A 281 9.48 -4.54 7.75
CA TRP A 281 10.63 -4.18 6.94
C TRP A 281 11.91 -4.37 7.74
N TRP A 282 12.87 -5.08 7.15
CA TRP A 282 14.18 -5.31 7.75
C TRP A 282 15.28 -4.91 6.76
N PRO A 283 15.94 -3.75 6.93
CA PRO A 283 17.09 -3.36 6.13
C PRO A 283 18.32 -4.15 6.57
N SER A 284 18.98 -4.83 5.64
CA SER A 284 20.19 -5.60 5.93
C SER A 284 20.93 -5.97 4.66
N THR A 285 22.27 -5.99 4.73
CA THR A 285 23.13 -6.54 3.67
C THR A 285 22.95 -8.05 3.47
N GLN A 286 22.43 -8.75 4.48
CA GLN A 286 22.11 -10.18 4.40
C GLN A 286 20.72 -10.47 3.80
N ALA A 287 19.97 -9.45 3.40
CA ALA A 287 18.60 -9.61 2.89
C ALA A 287 18.49 -10.63 1.74
N ALA A 288 19.40 -10.58 0.77
CA ALA A 288 19.40 -11.51 -0.36
C ALA A 288 19.69 -12.96 0.08
N ALA A 289 20.65 -13.16 0.98
CA ALA A 289 20.99 -14.48 1.48
C ALA A 289 19.83 -15.10 2.27
N LEU A 290 19.21 -14.30 3.18
CA LEU A 290 18.06 -14.76 3.97
C LEU A 290 16.84 -15.03 3.08
N HIS A 291 16.58 -14.18 2.10
CA HIS A 291 15.52 -14.41 1.11
C HIS A 291 15.70 -15.76 0.41
N ALA A 292 16.88 -16.03 -0.11
CA ALA A 292 17.17 -17.29 -0.81
C ALA A 292 17.07 -18.51 0.11
N ALA A 293 17.58 -18.42 1.35
CA ALA A 293 17.49 -19.49 2.34
C ALA A 293 16.05 -19.82 2.75
N LEU A 294 15.19 -18.80 2.92
CA LEU A 294 13.76 -18.95 3.17
C LEU A 294 13.02 -19.52 1.96
N ALA A 295 13.35 -19.06 0.75
CA ALA A 295 12.72 -19.53 -0.48
C ALA A 295 13.01 -21.02 -0.75
N ARG A 296 14.22 -21.53 -0.44
CA ARG A 296 14.52 -22.98 -0.47
C ARG A 296 13.65 -23.80 0.49
N ARG A 297 13.04 -23.16 1.50
CA ARG A 297 12.12 -23.76 2.47
C ARG A 297 10.66 -23.45 2.14
N ALA A 298 10.42 -23.06 0.89
CA ALA A 298 9.10 -22.67 0.37
C ALA A 298 8.43 -21.53 1.16
N ILE A 299 9.21 -20.55 1.63
CA ILE A 299 8.71 -19.31 2.23
C ILE A 299 9.15 -18.14 1.36
N LEU A 300 8.18 -17.51 0.71
CA LEU A 300 8.45 -16.39 -0.18
C LEU A 300 8.32 -15.07 0.60
N THR A 301 9.44 -14.35 0.71
CA THR A 301 9.50 -12.98 1.24
C THR A 301 9.65 -11.96 0.10
N ARG A 302 9.59 -10.66 0.39
CA ARG A 302 9.84 -9.62 -0.61
C ARG A 302 11.25 -9.05 -0.43
N LEU A 303 12.13 -9.34 -1.38
CA LEU A 303 13.48 -8.78 -1.46
C LEU A 303 13.47 -7.40 -2.12
N PHE A 304 14.30 -6.50 -1.61
CA PHE A 304 14.63 -5.20 -2.20
C PHE A 304 16.16 -5.07 -2.31
N ASP A 305 16.61 -4.50 -3.43
CA ASP A 305 18.03 -4.37 -3.71
C ASP A 305 18.59 -3.00 -3.27
N ALA A 306 17.78 -1.95 -3.36
CA ALA A 306 18.19 -0.59 -3.03
C ALA A 306 17.09 0.16 -2.26
N PRO A 307 17.23 0.34 -0.94
CA PRO A 307 18.26 -0.26 -0.08
C PRO A 307 18.05 -1.77 0.08
N ALA A 308 19.15 -2.50 0.31
CA ALA A 308 19.09 -3.94 0.55
C ALA A 308 18.23 -4.25 1.78
N ALA A 309 17.13 -4.97 1.60
CA ALA A 309 16.18 -5.23 2.68
C ALA A 309 15.22 -6.37 2.36
N LEU A 310 14.60 -6.93 3.42
CA LEU A 310 13.45 -7.82 3.29
C LEU A 310 12.19 -7.17 3.87
N ARG A 311 11.07 -7.48 3.24
CA ARG A 311 9.74 -7.22 3.80
C ARG A 311 9.03 -8.56 4.02
N PHE A 312 8.49 -8.74 5.21
CA PHE A 312 7.77 -9.93 5.65
C PHE A 312 6.29 -9.59 5.84
N GLY A 313 5.40 -10.29 5.15
CA GLY A 313 3.96 -10.28 5.39
C GLY A 313 3.59 -11.16 6.59
N LEU A 314 2.29 -11.23 6.89
CA LEU A 314 1.78 -12.02 8.01
C LEU A 314 1.52 -13.47 7.60
N PRO A 315 1.94 -14.45 8.40
CA PRO A 315 1.39 -15.82 8.37
C PRO A 315 -0.11 -15.80 8.72
N ARG A 316 -0.86 -16.77 8.20
CA ARG A 316 -2.31 -16.85 8.37
C ARG A 316 -2.72 -17.51 9.68
N GLU A 317 -2.36 -18.76 9.84
CA GLU A 317 -2.78 -19.61 10.95
C GLU A 317 -1.59 -20.02 11.81
N GLU A 318 -1.84 -20.66 12.97
CA GLU A 318 -0.78 -21.01 13.91
C GLU A 318 0.25 -21.97 13.29
N ALA A 319 -0.18 -22.89 12.43
CA ALA A 319 0.73 -23.79 11.71
C ALA A 319 1.68 -23.01 10.78
N ASP A 320 1.20 -21.95 10.10
CA ASP A 320 2.04 -21.07 9.28
C ASP A 320 3.05 -20.30 10.12
N TRP A 321 2.66 -19.82 11.31
CA TRP A 321 3.55 -19.15 12.25
C TRP A 321 4.67 -20.06 12.72
N GLN A 322 4.35 -21.30 13.12
CA GLN A 322 5.34 -22.29 13.56
C GLN A 322 6.29 -22.67 12.43
N ARG A 323 5.74 -22.90 11.23
CA ARG A 323 6.53 -23.17 10.03
C ARG A 323 7.49 -22.04 9.71
N PHE A 324 7.00 -20.80 9.75
CA PHE A 324 7.83 -19.61 9.52
C PHE A 324 8.95 -19.50 10.55
N GLN A 325 8.66 -19.66 11.85
CA GLN A 325 9.66 -19.58 12.92
C GLN A 325 10.76 -20.64 12.76
N HIS A 326 10.37 -21.89 12.51
CA HIS A 326 11.34 -22.99 12.28
C HIS A 326 12.22 -22.69 11.04
N ALA A 327 11.61 -22.28 9.93
CA ALA A 327 12.33 -21.97 8.71
C ALA A 327 13.25 -20.75 8.87
N LEU A 328 12.82 -19.73 9.63
CA LEU A 328 13.61 -18.53 9.91
C LEU A 328 14.87 -18.89 10.71
N HIS A 329 14.74 -19.67 11.80
CA HIS A 329 15.90 -20.12 12.59
C HIS A 329 16.87 -20.95 11.76
N ALA A 330 16.37 -21.91 10.96
CA ALA A 330 17.20 -22.74 10.10
C ALA A 330 17.89 -21.92 8.99
N ALA A 331 17.20 -20.93 8.41
CA ALA A 331 17.78 -20.05 7.40
C ALA A 331 18.87 -19.15 7.99
N LEU A 332 18.67 -18.61 9.19
CA LEU A 332 19.67 -17.79 9.88
C LEU A 332 20.91 -18.61 10.29
N ALA A 333 20.73 -19.83 10.75
CA ALA A 333 21.85 -20.74 11.04
C ALA A 333 22.67 -21.06 9.77
N GLU A 334 22.01 -21.18 8.62
CA GLU A 334 22.66 -21.43 7.33
C GLU A 334 23.49 -20.24 6.83
N ILE A 335 22.98 -19.01 6.94
CA ILE A 335 23.67 -17.81 6.43
C ILE A 335 24.74 -17.27 7.38
N GLY A 336 24.73 -17.70 8.63
CA GLY A 336 25.64 -17.24 9.67
C GLY A 336 25.37 -15.81 10.19
N PRO A 337 26.14 -15.35 11.17
CA PRO A 337 25.96 -14.03 11.78
C PRO A 337 26.22 -12.89 10.77
N SER A 338 25.48 -11.80 10.92
CA SER A 338 25.69 -10.58 10.14
C SER A 338 27.12 -10.05 10.38
N PRO A 339 27.87 -9.73 9.32
CA PRO A 339 29.10 -8.98 9.52
C PRO A 339 28.74 -7.65 10.21
N ALA A 340 29.43 -7.33 11.31
CA ALA A 340 29.22 -6.10 12.04
C ALA A 340 29.36 -4.90 11.07
N LEU A 341 28.33 -4.05 11.01
CA LEU A 341 28.42 -2.79 10.27
C LEU A 341 29.60 -2.00 10.82
N PRO A 342 30.51 -1.48 9.99
CA PRO A 342 31.56 -0.61 10.48
C PRO A 342 30.89 0.60 11.14
N VAL A 343 31.20 0.81 12.43
CA VAL A 343 30.79 2.00 13.18
C VAL A 343 31.36 3.21 12.40
N ARG A 344 30.51 3.96 11.74
CA ARG A 344 30.92 5.26 11.19
C ARG A 344 31.26 6.15 12.39
N ARG A 345 32.56 6.39 12.55
CA ARG A 345 33.08 7.43 13.45
C ARG A 345 32.82 8.81 12.87
#